data_5685dc24385de6f80a54ab78a87e93cc
#
_entry.id   5685dc24385de6f80a54ab78a87e93cc
#
_cell.length_a   1.000
_cell.length_b   1.000
_cell.length_c   1.000
_cell.angle_alpha   90.00
_cell.angle_beta   90.00
_cell.angle_gamma   90.00
#
_symmetry.space_group_name_H-M   'P 1'
#
loop_
_entity.id
_entity.type
_entity.pdbx_description
1 polymer ?
#
loop_
_entity_poly.entity_id
_entity_poly.type
_entity_poly.pdbx_seq_one_letter_code
_entity_poly.pdbx_strand_id
1 'polypeptide(L)'
;MKKVSSKLLAVISILVIAFAAIAFAGCTPKGSKTKIKVVEAALAEDPIAFGMAKTEAGKKTQEIVNAWIDKNKSTINDLFEEYAKMTDEQANAKNIEYKTEADPAKKDKQFVVATSADFPPYEYIASGTQKILGVDIEIAAKIAKELGKELVIQNMDFDAIIAATAKKDSLIDIAMAGLTENEERREHLYFTKVYKVDKQVMIVNANNKSFDGMTTDEINKKIKKLAEEKIGNYKLVIGAQKGTSSFGIAEDYAKDNKKIEASSYPNPSLAVQDMKNGRIDFVIVDALVAKVLMAKFNK
;
A
#
# COMPACT_ATOMS: atom_id res chain seq x y z
N MET A 1 50.13 -25.78 43.79
CA MET A 1 48.89 -25.42 43.07
C MET A 1 47.80 -25.14 44.11
N LYS A 2 47.43 -23.85 44.33
CA LYS A 2 46.42 -23.45 45.30
C LYS A 2 45.02 -23.61 44.71
N LYS A 3 44.13 -24.40 45.34
CA LYS A 3 42.74 -24.57 44.97
C LYS A 3 41.98 -23.26 45.21
N VAL A 4 41.46 -22.66 44.13
CA VAL A 4 40.53 -21.52 44.22
C VAL A 4 39.20 -22.05 44.75
N SER A 5 38.68 -21.43 45.83
CA SER A 5 37.51 -21.85 46.54
C SER A 5 36.23 -21.66 45.70
N SER A 6 35.36 -22.68 45.68
CA SER A 6 34.09 -22.71 44.95
C SER A 6 33.12 -21.60 45.31
N LYS A 7 33.33 -20.87 46.40
CA LYS A 7 32.53 -19.74 46.86
C LYS A 7 32.80 -18.45 46.05
N LEU A 8 33.98 -18.32 45.41
CA LEU A 8 34.32 -17.14 44.63
C LEU A 8 33.70 -17.21 43.22
N LEU A 9 33.50 -18.41 42.68
CA LEU A 9 32.82 -18.59 41.38
C LEU A 9 31.29 -18.32 41.43
N ALA A 10 30.65 -18.58 42.58
CA ALA A 10 29.22 -18.35 42.75
C ALA A 10 28.86 -16.84 42.79
N VAL A 11 29.76 -15.99 43.34
CA VAL A 11 29.52 -14.55 43.45
C VAL A 11 29.69 -13.86 42.10
N ILE A 12 30.60 -14.32 41.24
CA ILE A 12 30.83 -13.76 39.90
C ILE A 12 29.66 -14.12 38.95
N SER A 13 29.07 -15.31 39.09
CA SER A 13 27.92 -15.73 38.28
C SER A 13 26.63 -14.96 38.59
N ILE A 14 26.45 -14.53 39.85
CA ILE A 14 25.24 -13.74 40.27
C ILE A 14 25.38 -12.28 39.80
N LEU A 15 26.58 -11.72 39.73
CA LEU A 15 26.77 -10.33 39.25
C LEU A 15 26.63 -10.20 37.74
N VAL A 16 26.89 -11.23 36.93
CA VAL A 16 26.70 -11.23 35.48
C VAL A 16 25.24 -11.37 35.09
N ILE A 17 24.42 -12.09 35.88
CA ILE A 17 22.98 -12.25 35.64
C ILE A 17 22.20 -10.98 36.04
N ALA A 18 22.66 -10.24 37.07
CA ALA A 18 22.04 -8.98 37.46
C ALA A 18 22.26 -7.83 36.44
N PHE A 19 23.36 -7.85 35.66
CA PHE A 19 23.62 -6.84 34.65
C PHE A 19 22.89 -7.11 33.32
N ALA A 20 22.52 -8.36 33.03
CA ALA A 20 21.74 -8.72 31.84
C ALA A 20 20.23 -8.44 32.01
N ALA A 21 19.74 -8.33 33.25
CA ALA A 21 18.31 -8.06 33.53
C ALA A 21 17.93 -6.57 33.50
N ILE A 22 18.90 -5.65 33.50
CA ILE A 22 18.63 -4.20 33.46
C ILE A 22 18.61 -3.65 32.03
N ALA A 23 19.09 -4.39 31.03
CA ALA A 23 19.12 -3.94 29.62
C ALA A 23 17.82 -4.24 28.84
N PHE A 24 16.85 -4.95 29.44
CA PHE A 24 15.56 -5.26 28.81
C PHE A 24 14.34 -4.62 29.48
N ALA A 25 14.53 -3.67 30.39
CA ALA A 25 13.44 -2.85 30.90
C ALA A 25 13.05 -1.76 29.89
N GLY A 26 12.32 -2.17 28.85
CA GLY A 26 11.25 -1.38 28.27
C GLY A 26 11.61 -0.06 27.62
N CYS A 27 11.98 -0.09 26.37
CA CYS A 27 11.41 0.88 25.43
C CYS A 27 10.41 0.15 24.53
N THR A 28 9.22 -0.12 25.03
CA THR A 28 8.05 -0.11 24.16
C THR A 28 7.91 1.35 23.72
N PRO A 29 8.10 1.69 22.43
CA PRO A 29 7.85 3.04 21.98
C PRO A 29 6.38 3.30 22.29
N LYS A 30 6.07 4.21 23.22
CA LYS A 30 4.72 4.78 23.33
C LYS A 30 4.42 5.30 21.96
N GLY A 31 3.44 4.68 21.27
CA GLY A 31 3.05 5.10 19.93
C GLY A 31 2.90 6.62 19.91
N SER A 32 3.59 7.26 18.99
CA SER A 32 3.58 8.72 18.90
C SER A 32 2.14 9.21 18.79
N LYS A 33 1.73 10.08 19.73
CA LYS A 33 0.41 10.76 19.72
C LYS A 33 0.31 11.79 18.60
N THR A 34 1.36 11.97 17.81
CA THR A 34 1.40 12.94 16.72
C THR A 34 0.36 12.56 15.67
N LYS A 35 -0.56 13.49 15.39
CA LYS A 35 -1.51 13.36 14.27
C LYS A 35 -0.77 13.53 12.94
N ILE A 36 -1.39 13.05 11.88
CA ILE A 36 -0.88 13.20 10.51
C ILE A 36 -1.79 14.11 9.71
N LYS A 37 -1.27 14.68 8.63
CA LYS A 37 -2.04 15.44 7.64
C LYS A 37 -1.56 15.12 6.21
N VAL A 38 -2.45 15.33 5.27
CA VAL A 38 -2.15 15.27 3.84
C VAL A 38 -1.73 16.64 3.37
N VAL A 39 -0.68 16.72 2.55
CA VAL A 39 -0.31 17.93 1.80
C VAL A 39 -1.23 18.01 0.59
N GLU A 40 -1.92 19.14 0.41
CA GLU A 40 -3.01 19.27 -0.56
C GLU A 40 -2.55 19.20 -2.03
N ALA A 41 -1.35 19.74 -2.33
CA ALA A 41 -0.84 19.72 -3.69
C ALA A 41 -0.40 18.32 -4.10
N ALA A 42 -0.84 17.90 -5.29
CA ALA A 42 -0.47 16.63 -5.87
C ALA A 42 0.96 16.65 -6.41
N LEU A 43 1.70 15.57 -6.22
CA LEU A 43 3.01 15.37 -6.84
C LEU A 43 2.88 14.90 -8.29
N ALA A 44 1.86 14.09 -8.58
CA ALA A 44 1.53 13.57 -9.92
C ALA A 44 0.05 13.18 -9.99
N GLU A 45 -0.48 13.06 -11.21
CA GLU A 45 -1.72 12.34 -11.47
C GLU A 45 -1.45 10.83 -11.44
N ASP A 46 -2.49 10.07 -11.08
CA ASP A 46 -2.43 8.62 -10.93
C ASP A 46 -3.60 7.95 -11.64
N PRO A 47 -3.44 7.57 -12.91
CA PRO A 47 -4.47 6.89 -13.67
C PRO A 47 -4.55 5.42 -13.24
N ILE A 48 -5.67 5.01 -12.63
CA ILE A 48 -5.89 3.67 -12.11
C ILE A 48 -6.69 2.83 -13.10
N ALA A 49 -6.17 1.65 -13.42
CA ALA A 49 -6.75 0.69 -14.34
C ALA A 49 -6.46 -0.76 -13.90
N PHE A 50 -7.19 -1.72 -14.45
CA PHE A 50 -6.97 -3.14 -14.18
C PHE A 50 -6.02 -3.76 -15.20
N GLY A 51 -5.19 -4.71 -14.73
CA GLY A 51 -4.16 -5.35 -15.55
C GLY A 51 -4.48 -6.81 -15.90
N MET A 52 -4.21 -7.24 -17.13
CA MET A 52 -4.37 -8.61 -17.60
C MET A 52 -3.13 -9.10 -18.34
N ALA A 53 -2.87 -10.41 -18.30
CA ALA A 53 -1.78 -11.02 -19.06
C ALA A 53 -1.86 -10.68 -20.56
N LYS A 54 -0.70 -10.53 -21.23
CA LYS A 54 -0.61 -10.33 -22.70
C LYS A 54 -0.83 -11.62 -23.46
N THR A 55 -2.05 -12.15 -23.36
CA THR A 55 -2.55 -13.35 -24.04
C THR A 55 -3.88 -13.05 -24.72
N GLU A 56 -4.34 -13.95 -25.60
CA GLU A 56 -5.68 -13.86 -26.19
C GLU A 56 -6.79 -13.88 -25.15
N ALA A 57 -6.64 -14.70 -24.07
CA ALA A 57 -7.57 -14.71 -22.97
C ALA A 57 -7.59 -13.38 -22.21
N GLY A 58 -6.41 -12.81 -21.91
CA GLY A 58 -6.29 -11.51 -21.25
C GLY A 58 -6.87 -10.38 -22.10
N LYS A 59 -6.67 -10.41 -23.44
CA LYS A 59 -7.29 -9.44 -24.34
C LYS A 59 -8.82 -9.53 -24.33
N LYS A 60 -9.37 -10.74 -24.33
CA LYS A 60 -10.82 -10.94 -24.21
C LYS A 60 -11.35 -10.44 -22.87
N THR A 61 -10.65 -10.69 -21.77
CA THR A 61 -10.99 -10.15 -20.45
C THR A 61 -10.96 -8.62 -20.47
N GLN A 62 -9.94 -7.99 -21.09
CA GLN A 62 -9.86 -6.55 -21.26
C GLN A 62 -11.10 -5.96 -21.95
N GLU A 63 -11.54 -6.57 -23.07
CA GLU A 63 -12.72 -6.12 -23.83
C GLU A 63 -14.00 -6.20 -22.98
N ILE A 64 -14.20 -7.29 -22.26
CA ILE A 64 -15.34 -7.49 -21.37
C ILE A 64 -15.35 -6.44 -20.25
N VAL A 65 -14.21 -6.25 -19.58
CA VAL A 65 -14.10 -5.33 -18.45
C VAL A 65 -14.22 -3.88 -18.92
N ASN A 66 -13.66 -3.53 -20.07
CA ASN A 66 -13.83 -2.20 -20.66
C ASN A 66 -15.32 -1.89 -20.98
N ALA A 67 -16.04 -2.87 -21.53
CA ALA A 67 -17.48 -2.71 -21.78
C ALA A 67 -18.27 -2.56 -20.48
N TRP A 68 -17.85 -3.26 -19.42
CA TRP A 68 -18.44 -3.14 -18.09
C TRP A 68 -18.17 -1.76 -17.48
N ILE A 69 -16.93 -1.26 -17.53
CA ILE A 69 -16.55 0.08 -17.04
C ILE A 69 -17.39 1.15 -17.75
N ASP A 70 -17.51 1.09 -19.07
CA ASP A 70 -18.27 2.09 -19.84
C ASP A 70 -19.74 2.18 -19.42
N LYS A 71 -20.37 1.05 -19.09
CA LYS A 71 -21.78 0.96 -18.66
C LYS A 71 -21.99 1.33 -17.20
N ASN A 72 -20.95 1.23 -16.36
CA ASN A 72 -21.08 1.29 -14.91
C ASN A 72 -20.31 2.46 -14.26
N LYS A 73 -20.05 3.54 -15.00
CA LYS A 73 -19.32 4.72 -14.49
C LYS A 73 -19.94 5.32 -13.24
N SER A 74 -21.28 5.44 -13.19
CA SER A 74 -21.98 5.92 -11.99
C SER A 74 -21.78 4.97 -10.81
N THR A 75 -21.97 3.66 -11.03
CA THR A 75 -21.76 2.64 -9.99
C THR A 75 -20.35 2.70 -9.41
N ILE A 76 -19.33 2.88 -10.25
CA ILE A 76 -17.94 3.03 -9.79
C ILE A 76 -17.77 4.26 -8.89
N ASN A 77 -18.33 5.40 -9.29
CA ASN A 77 -18.29 6.62 -8.49
C ASN A 77 -19.05 6.45 -7.16
N ASP A 78 -20.22 5.83 -7.18
CA ASP A 78 -21.02 5.56 -5.98
C ASP A 78 -20.27 4.66 -5.00
N LEU A 79 -19.53 3.64 -5.50
CA LEU A 79 -18.68 2.79 -4.67
C LEU A 79 -17.55 3.59 -4.01
N PHE A 80 -16.85 4.46 -4.73
CA PHE A 80 -15.84 5.32 -4.12
C PHE A 80 -16.41 6.23 -3.05
N GLU A 81 -17.62 6.80 -3.26
CA GLU A 81 -18.30 7.62 -2.25
C GLU A 81 -18.72 6.79 -1.03
N GLU A 82 -19.24 5.58 -1.24
CA GLU A 82 -19.62 4.66 -0.17
C GLU A 82 -18.39 4.28 0.68
N TYR A 83 -17.33 3.78 0.06
CA TYR A 83 -16.14 3.32 0.76
C TYR A 83 -15.34 4.46 1.43
N ALA A 84 -15.40 5.67 0.89
CA ALA A 84 -14.79 6.85 1.52
C ALA A 84 -15.42 7.24 2.86
N LYS A 85 -16.69 6.88 3.08
CA LYS A 85 -17.47 7.20 4.29
C LYS A 85 -17.76 5.98 5.15
N MET A 86 -17.33 4.79 4.73
CA MET A 86 -17.65 3.51 5.37
C MET A 86 -17.06 3.40 6.77
N THR A 87 -17.90 3.05 7.74
CA THR A 87 -17.45 2.73 9.10
C THR A 87 -17.00 1.27 9.20
N ASP A 88 -16.21 0.93 10.24
CA ASP A 88 -15.80 -0.45 10.51
C ASP A 88 -17.02 -1.38 10.67
N GLU A 89 -18.12 -0.90 11.28
CA GLU A 89 -19.37 -1.65 11.43
C GLU A 89 -20.02 -1.94 10.08
N GLN A 90 -20.14 -0.94 9.21
CA GLN A 90 -20.68 -1.10 7.86
C GLN A 90 -19.81 -2.04 7.02
N ALA A 91 -18.48 -1.92 7.11
CA ALA A 91 -17.54 -2.81 6.45
C ALA A 91 -17.71 -4.26 6.92
N ASN A 92 -17.85 -4.48 8.23
CA ASN A 92 -18.06 -5.81 8.80
C ASN A 92 -19.40 -6.43 8.39
N ALA A 93 -20.44 -5.62 8.15
CA ALA A 93 -21.74 -6.05 7.68
C ALA A 93 -21.76 -6.41 6.18
N LYS A 94 -20.77 -5.93 5.38
CA LYS A 94 -20.68 -6.30 3.96
C LYS A 94 -20.46 -7.81 3.80
N ASN A 95 -21.13 -8.37 2.80
CA ASN A 95 -21.00 -9.78 2.43
C ASN A 95 -20.72 -9.89 0.93
N ILE A 96 -19.44 -10.08 0.58
CA ILE A 96 -18.99 -10.43 -0.77
C ILE A 96 -18.56 -11.87 -0.73
N GLU A 97 -19.21 -12.72 -1.52
CA GLU A 97 -18.87 -14.13 -1.59
C GLU A 97 -17.70 -14.34 -2.56
N TYR A 98 -16.61 -14.93 -2.08
CA TYR A 98 -15.45 -15.28 -2.89
C TYR A 98 -14.71 -16.48 -2.28
N LYS A 99 -13.86 -17.11 -3.09
CA LYS A 99 -12.83 -18.07 -2.64
C LYS A 99 -11.46 -17.42 -2.64
N THR A 100 -10.52 -18.01 -1.91
CA THR A 100 -9.13 -17.54 -1.83
C THR A 100 -8.17 -18.36 -2.68
N GLU A 101 -8.60 -19.55 -3.15
CA GLU A 101 -7.80 -20.46 -3.93
C GLU A 101 -8.45 -20.75 -5.27
N ALA A 102 -7.69 -20.58 -6.36
CA ALA A 102 -8.11 -20.93 -7.70
C ALA A 102 -7.96 -22.46 -7.92
N ASP A 103 -8.97 -23.05 -8.54
CA ASP A 103 -8.98 -24.47 -8.93
C ASP A 103 -8.68 -24.59 -10.43
N PRO A 104 -7.52 -25.15 -10.83
CA PRO A 104 -7.18 -25.31 -12.25
C PRO A 104 -8.23 -26.12 -13.05
N ALA A 105 -8.94 -27.04 -12.40
CA ALA A 105 -10.00 -27.83 -13.03
C ALA A 105 -11.27 -27.02 -13.30
N LYS A 106 -11.40 -25.84 -12.71
CA LYS A 106 -12.55 -24.92 -12.84
C LYS A 106 -12.22 -23.61 -13.53
N LYS A 107 -11.09 -23.52 -14.24
CA LYS A 107 -10.61 -22.28 -14.87
C LYS A 107 -11.70 -21.51 -15.62
N ASP A 108 -12.54 -22.20 -16.38
CA ASP A 108 -13.62 -21.56 -17.16
C ASP A 108 -14.82 -21.11 -16.30
N LYS A 109 -14.93 -21.61 -15.06
CA LYS A 109 -16.04 -21.35 -14.13
C LYS A 109 -15.66 -20.32 -13.05
N GLN A 110 -14.41 -19.93 -13.00
CA GLN A 110 -13.88 -18.99 -12.02
C GLN A 110 -13.49 -17.69 -12.69
N PHE A 111 -13.59 -16.58 -11.94
CA PHE A 111 -13.01 -15.30 -12.27
C PHE A 111 -11.97 -14.99 -11.19
N VAL A 112 -10.71 -15.16 -11.55
CA VAL A 112 -9.59 -15.12 -10.61
C VAL A 112 -8.94 -13.73 -10.64
N VAL A 113 -8.97 -13.07 -9.50
CA VAL A 113 -8.47 -11.71 -9.30
C VAL A 113 -7.25 -11.74 -8.39
N ALA A 114 -6.13 -11.13 -8.83
CA ALA A 114 -5.00 -10.83 -7.97
C ALA A 114 -5.17 -9.44 -7.36
N THR A 115 -4.92 -9.32 -6.06
CA THR A 115 -5.05 -8.07 -5.30
C THR A 115 -4.01 -7.98 -4.18
N SER A 116 -3.86 -6.78 -3.58
CA SER A 116 -3.04 -6.54 -2.38
C SER A 116 -3.91 -5.84 -1.34
N ALA A 117 -4.51 -6.60 -0.43
CA ALA A 117 -5.59 -6.14 0.44
C ALA A 117 -5.10 -5.28 1.62
N ASP A 118 -4.38 -4.20 1.31
CA ASP A 118 -3.80 -3.24 2.26
C ASP A 118 -3.91 -1.77 1.80
N PHE A 119 -4.71 -1.52 0.74
CA PHE A 119 -4.78 -0.25 0.03
C PHE A 119 -6.21 0.35 -0.02
N PRO A 120 -6.80 0.73 1.15
CA PRO A 120 -8.16 1.27 1.19
C PRO A 120 -8.23 2.64 0.50
N PRO A 121 -9.30 2.99 -0.22
CA PRO A 121 -10.58 2.27 -0.33
C PRO A 121 -10.64 1.25 -1.47
N TYR A 122 -9.54 1.05 -2.22
CA TYR A 122 -9.52 0.15 -3.38
C TYR A 122 -9.71 -1.31 -2.98
N GLU A 123 -8.84 -1.83 -2.10
CA GLU A 123 -8.90 -3.18 -1.52
C GLU A 123 -8.23 -3.20 -0.14
N TYR A 124 -8.86 -3.86 0.80
CA TYR A 124 -8.34 -3.96 2.16
C TYR A 124 -9.01 -5.06 2.96
N ILE A 125 -8.33 -5.54 4.01
CA ILE A 125 -8.93 -6.43 4.99
C ILE A 125 -9.71 -5.58 6.00
N ALA A 126 -11.01 -5.86 6.13
CA ALA A 126 -11.87 -5.17 7.07
C ALA A 126 -11.41 -5.40 8.53
N SER A 127 -11.39 -4.32 9.32
CA SER A 127 -10.87 -4.31 10.69
C SER A 127 -11.52 -5.39 11.56
N GLY A 128 -10.69 -6.20 12.23
CA GLY A 128 -11.17 -7.28 13.10
C GLY A 128 -11.72 -8.51 12.37
N THR A 129 -11.55 -8.61 11.05
CA THR A 129 -12.00 -9.74 10.24
C THR A 129 -10.89 -10.25 9.32
N GLN A 130 -11.22 -11.27 8.49
CA GLN A 130 -10.41 -11.71 7.36
C GLN A 130 -11.06 -11.37 6.00
N LYS A 131 -12.14 -10.57 6.02
CA LYS A 131 -12.87 -10.21 4.81
C LYS A 131 -12.07 -9.19 4.00
N ILE A 132 -11.86 -9.49 2.74
CA ILE A 132 -11.28 -8.55 1.76
C ILE A 132 -12.44 -7.77 1.14
N LEU A 133 -12.38 -6.47 1.23
CA LEU A 133 -13.38 -5.51 0.76
C LEU A 133 -12.69 -4.39 -0.01
N GLY A 134 -13.47 -3.54 -0.61
CA GLY A 134 -13.02 -2.35 -1.32
C GLY A 134 -13.70 -2.19 -2.66
N VAL A 135 -13.46 -1.06 -3.31
CA VAL A 135 -14.06 -0.70 -4.58
C VAL A 135 -13.71 -1.75 -5.66
N ASP A 136 -12.44 -2.15 -5.74
CA ASP A 136 -11.97 -3.11 -6.73
C ASP A 136 -12.59 -4.49 -6.51
N ILE A 137 -12.78 -4.89 -5.26
CA ILE A 137 -13.41 -6.16 -4.89
C ILE A 137 -14.90 -6.18 -5.22
N GLU A 138 -15.61 -5.05 -4.98
CA GLU A 138 -17.02 -4.90 -5.39
C GLU A 138 -17.18 -4.95 -6.92
N ILE A 139 -16.29 -4.29 -7.65
CA ILE A 139 -16.27 -4.32 -9.12
C ILE A 139 -16.02 -5.75 -9.58
N ALA A 140 -15.04 -6.44 -9.01
CA ALA A 140 -14.74 -7.84 -9.32
C ALA A 140 -15.95 -8.75 -9.11
N ALA A 141 -16.67 -8.58 -7.98
CA ALA A 141 -17.86 -9.36 -7.66
C ALA A 141 -19.00 -9.13 -8.66
N LYS A 142 -19.21 -7.87 -9.08
CA LYS A 142 -20.22 -7.53 -10.08
C LYS A 142 -19.91 -8.13 -11.45
N ILE A 143 -18.62 -8.06 -11.87
CA ILE A 143 -18.17 -8.65 -13.14
C ILE A 143 -18.30 -10.18 -13.09
N ALA A 144 -17.83 -10.83 -12.03
CA ALA A 144 -17.92 -12.28 -11.86
C ALA A 144 -19.39 -12.77 -11.93
N LYS A 145 -20.31 -12.03 -11.27
CA LYS A 145 -21.76 -12.31 -11.31
C LYS A 145 -22.32 -12.20 -12.72
N GLU A 146 -22.00 -11.15 -13.47
CA GLU A 146 -22.46 -10.96 -14.85
C GLU A 146 -21.92 -12.06 -15.79
N LEU A 147 -20.69 -12.55 -15.52
CA LEU A 147 -20.09 -13.66 -16.26
C LEU A 147 -20.62 -15.04 -15.85
N GLY A 148 -21.43 -15.13 -14.79
CA GLY A 148 -21.87 -16.39 -14.21
C GLY A 148 -20.73 -17.23 -13.65
N LYS A 149 -19.63 -16.59 -13.20
CA LYS A 149 -18.43 -17.22 -12.66
C LYS A 149 -18.34 -17.07 -11.14
N GLU A 150 -17.70 -18.05 -10.50
CA GLU A 150 -17.32 -17.98 -9.10
C GLU A 150 -16.15 -16.99 -8.95
N LEU A 151 -16.27 -16.03 -8.03
CA LEU A 151 -15.19 -15.08 -7.74
C LEU A 151 -14.11 -15.76 -6.90
N VAL A 152 -12.85 -15.60 -7.31
CA VAL A 152 -11.67 -16.00 -6.53
C VAL A 152 -10.78 -14.79 -6.33
N ILE A 153 -10.43 -14.49 -5.07
CA ILE A 153 -9.53 -13.38 -4.71
C ILE A 153 -8.22 -13.95 -4.19
N GLN A 154 -7.16 -13.77 -4.96
CA GLN A 154 -5.80 -14.12 -4.56
C GLN A 154 -5.10 -12.89 -4.00
N ASN A 155 -4.99 -12.83 -2.67
CA ASN A 155 -4.27 -11.76 -1.98
C ASN A 155 -2.78 -12.06 -1.94
N MET A 156 -1.95 -11.09 -2.35
CA MET A 156 -0.50 -11.20 -2.38
C MET A 156 0.17 -9.83 -2.19
N ASP A 157 1.49 -9.82 -2.00
CA ASP A 157 2.25 -8.57 -1.92
C ASP A 157 2.13 -7.79 -3.24
N PHE A 158 1.97 -6.47 -3.15
CA PHE A 158 1.70 -5.62 -4.32
C PHE A 158 2.77 -5.76 -5.41
N ASP A 159 4.04 -5.81 -5.04
CA ASP A 159 5.17 -5.93 -5.97
C ASP A 159 5.23 -7.29 -6.71
N ALA A 160 4.47 -8.29 -6.25
CA ALA A 160 4.37 -9.58 -6.92
C ALA A 160 3.25 -9.64 -7.99
N ILE A 161 2.26 -8.75 -7.93
CA ILE A 161 1.02 -8.83 -8.73
C ILE A 161 1.30 -8.84 -10.24
N ILE A 162 2.14 -7.92 -10.74
CA ILE A 162 2.41 -7.81 -12.19
C ILE A 162 3.03 -9.10 -12.71
N ALA A 163 4.07 -9.61 -12.03
CA ALA A 163 4.75 -10.83 -12.44
C ALA A 163 3.85 -12.06 -12.33
N ALA A 164 3.02 -12.16 -11.27
CA ALA A 164 2.08 -13.26 -11.10
C ALA A 164 1.00 -13.25 -12.19
N THR A 165 0.47 -12.09 -12.54
CA THR A 165 -0.55 -11.93 -13.59
C THR A 165 0.03 -12.20 -14.98
N ALA A 166 1.24 -11.70 -15.29
CA ALA A 166 1.88 -11.85 -16.59
C ALA A 166 2.38 -13.26 -16.87
N LYS A 167 2.47 -14.15 -15.88
CA LYS A 167 3.00 -15.49 -16.02
C LYS A 167 2.15 -16.32 -16.98
N LYS A 168 2.79 -17.03 -17.94
CA LYS A 168 2.14 -17.75 -19.05
C LYS A 168 1.07 -18.76 -18.58
N ASP A 169 1.35 -19.46 -17.48
CA ASP A 169 0.45 -20.47 -16.92
C ASP A 169 -0.33 -19.96 -15.70
N SER A 170 -0.50 -18.63 -15.60
CA SER A 170 -1.28 -18.02 -14.53
C SER A 170 -2.75 -18.45 -14.61
N LEU A 171 -3.33 -18.69 -13.45
CA LEU A 171 -4.78 -18.83 -13.32
C LEU A 171 -5.46 -17.47 -13.14
N ILE A 172 -4.68 -16.39 -12.91
CA ILE A 172 -5.19 -15.03 -12.71
C ILE A 172 -5.75 -14.52 -14.04
N ASP A 173 -7.01 -14.13 -14.02
CA ASP A 173 -7.67 -13.49 -15.16
C ASP A 173 -7.34 -11.98 -15.21
N ILE A 174 -7.21 -11.35 -14.01
CA ILE A 174 -7.07 -9.90 -13.89
C ILE A 174 -6.39 -9.49 -12.58
N ALA A 175 -5.58 -8.44 -12.62
CA ALA A 175 -5.06 -7.72 -11.46
C ALA A 175 -5.96 -6.52 -11.16
N MET A 176 -6.50 -6.45 -9.93
CA MET A 176 -7.36 -5.38 -9.41
C MET A 176 -6.81 -5.00 -8.04
N ALA A 177 -6.02 -3.91 -7.97
CA ALA A 177 -5.19 -3.57 -6.82
C ALA A 177 -4.84 -2.07 -6.78
N GLY A 178 -5.79 -1.17 -7.09
CA GLY A 178 -5.49 0.25 -7.22
C GLY A 178 -4.30 0.50 -8.16
N LEU A 179 -4.21 -0.25 -9.26
CA LEU A 179 -3.01 -0.35 -10.06
C LEU A 179 -2.87 0.82 -11.04
N THR A 180 -1.85 1.67 -10.85
CA THR A 180 -1.51 2.74 -11.79
C THR A 180 -1.17 2.16 -13.16
N GLU A 181 -1.81 2.65 -14.20
CA GLU A 181 -1.44 2.36 -15.58
C GLU A 181 -0.29 3.27 -16.00
N ASN A 182 0.85 2.70 -16.36
CA ASN A 182 2.03 3.40 -16.87
C ASN A 182 2.75 2.62 -17.96
N GLU A 183 3.74 3.26 -18.63
CA GLU A 183 4.45 2.65 -19.76
C GLU A 183 5.21 1.38 -19.38
N GLU A 184 5.92 1.37 -18.25
CA GLU A 184 6.67 0.22 -17.78
C GLU A 184 5.76 -0.99 -17.57
N ARG A 185 4.62 -0.80 -16.89
CA ARG A 185 3.65 -1.87 -16.64
C ARG A 185 2.95 -2.35 -17.90
N ARG A 186 2.73 -1.44 -18.87
CA ARG A 186 2.20 -1.80 -20.20
C ARG A 186 3.13 -2.70 -21.00
N GLU A 187 4.41 -2.77 -20.69
CA GLU A 187 5.30 -3.75 -21.31
C GLU A 187 4.92 -5.19 -20.94
N HIS A 188 4.38 -5.39 -19.76
CA HIS A 188 4.08 -6.71 -19.18
C HIS A 188 2.59 -7.10 -19.25
N LEU A 189 1.68 -6.14 -19.13
CA LEU A 189 0.24 -6.34 -19.06
C LEU A 189 -0.53 -5.56 -20.11
N TYR A 190 -1.70 -6.06 -20.52
CA TYR A 190 -2.77 -5.23 -21.05
C TYR A 190 -3.46 -4.50 -19.92
N PHE A 191 -3.87 -3.24 -20.14
CA PHE A 191 -4.65 -2.47 -19.19
C PHE A 191 -6.04 -2.18 -19.71
N THR A 192 -7.03 -2.12 -18.82
CA THR A 192 -8.36 -1.59 -19.15
C THR A 192 -8.30 -0.09 -19.41
N LYS A 193 -9.43 0.50 -19.77
CA LYS A 193 -9.63 1.93 -19.63
C LYS A 193 -9.43 2.32 -18.16
N VAL A 194 -8.91 3.53 -17.96
CA VAL A 194 -8.82 4.15 -16.64
C VAL A 194 -10.22 4.29 -16.06
N TYR A 195 -10.44 3.67 -14.88
CA TYR A 195 -11.73 3.75 -14.19
C TYR A 195 -11.73 4.80 -13.07
N LYS A 196 -10.54 5.25 -12.65
CA LYS A 196 -10.33 6.31 -11.66
C LYS A 196 -9.06 7.08 -12.00
N VAL A 197 -9.10 8.39 -11.90
CA VAL A 197 -7.89 9.22 -11.82
C VAL A 197 -7.76 9.67 -10.39
N ASP A 198 -6.71 9.23 -9.71
CA ASP A 198 -6.33 9.67 -8.37
C ASP A 198 -5.11 10.61 -8.46
N LYS A 199 -4.47 10.92 -7.37
CA LYS A 199 -3.31 11.80 -7.29
C LYS A 199 -2.31 11.23 -6.30
N GLN A 200 -1.03 11.34 -6.60
CA GLN A 200 0.04 11.07 -5.65
C GLN A 200 0.22 12.27 -4.73
N VAL A 201 0.16 12.06 -3.40
CA VAL A 201 0.26 13.10 -2.38
C VAL A 201 1.25 12.74 -1.29
N MET A 202 1.62 13.72 -0.47
CA MET A 202 2.44 13.48 0.71
C MET A 202 1.60 13.45 1.98
N ILE A 203 1.92 12.50 2.86
CA ILE A 203 1.51 12.50 4.27
C ILE A 203 2.70 12.99 5.11
N VAL A 204 2.43 13.94 6.01
CA VAL A 204 3.40 14.47 6.97
C VAL A 204 2.81 14.47 8.38
N ASN A 205 3.65 14.61 9.41
CA ASN A 205 3.17 14.90 10.75
C ASN A 205 2.37 16.21 10.76
N ALA A 206 1.24 16.27 11.48
CA ALA A 206 0.31 17.41 11.44
C ALA A 206 0.90 18.74 11.91
N ASN A 207 1.93 18.70 12.75
CA ASN A 207 2.68 19.88 13.19
C ASN A 207 3.73 20.36 12.18
N ASN A 208 4.02 19.59 11.13
CA ASN A 208 4.91 20.02 10.05
C ASN A 208 4.17 20.98 9.11
N LYS A 209 4.50 22.25 9.20
CA LYS A 209 3.92 23.32 8.36
C LYS A 209 4.77 23.67 7.14
N SER A 210 5.85 22.93 6.90
CA SER A 210 6.83 23.27 5.86
C SER A 210 6.27 23.21 4.43
N PHE A 211 5.12 22.57 4.23
CA PHE A 211 4.51 22.36 2.91
C PHE A 211 3.11 23.00 2.77
N ASP A 212 2.64 23.72 3.79
CA ASP A 212 1.29 24.30 3.80
C ASP A 212 1.15 25.38 2.72
N GLY A 213 0.10 25.26 1.90
CA GLY A 213 -0.22 26.22 0.83
C GLY A 213 0.72 26.22 -0.37
N MET A 214 1.66 25.27 -0.44
CA MET A 214 2.61 25.17 -1.54
C MET A 214 2.00 24.52 -2.77
N THR A 215 2.44 24.98 -3.94
CA THR A 215 2.25 24.29 -5.24
C THR A 215 3.19 23.12 -5.37
N THR A 216 2.95 22.24 -6.35
CA THR A 216 3.82 21.09 -6.65
C THR A 216 5.28 21.51 -6.88
N ASP A 217 5.51 22.58 -7.65
CA ASP A 217 6.87 23.06 -7.93
C ASP A 217 7.58 23.58 -6.66
N GLU A 218 6.84 24.26 -5.79
CA GLU A 218 7.38 24.72 -4.50
C GLU A 218 7.69 23.55 -3.57
N ILE A 219 6.85 22.50 -3.55
CA ILE A 219 7.11 21.26 -2.81
C ILE A 219 8.40 20.61 -3.31
N ASN A 220 8.56 20.43 -4.63
CA ASN A 220 9.75 19.83 -5.23
C ASN A 220 11.03 20.61 -4.85
N LYS A 221 11.00 21.94 -4.91
CA LYS A 221 12.10 22.79 -4.46
C LYS A 221 12.36 22.65 -2.95
N LYS A 222 11.29 22.59 -2.16
CA LYS A 222 11.38 22.46 -0.70
C LYS A 222 11.98 21.13 -0.28
N ILE A 223 11.60 20.02 -0.91
CA ILE A 223 12.17 18.69 -0.66
C ILE A 223 13.69 18.71 -0.91
N LYS A 224 14.15 19.27 -2.03
CA LYS A 224 15.58 19.41 -2.35
C LYS A 224 16.31 20.24 -1.28
N LYS A 225 15.74 21.36 -0.90
CA LYS A 225 16.30 22.22 0.15
C LYS A 225 16.39 21.50 1.51
N LEU A 226 15.34 20.81 1.94
CA LEU A 226 15.34 20.04 3.20
C LEU A 226 16.40 18.92 3.20
N ALA A 227 16.65 18.31 2.05
CA ALA A 227 17.71 17.31 1.91
C ALA A 227 19.10 17.94 2.06
N GLU A 228 19.33 19.12 1.48
CA GLU A 228 20.60 19.87 1.60
C GLU A 228 20.88 20.33 3.05
N GLU A 229 19.83 20.62 3.82
CA GLU A 229 19.92 21.01 5.24
C GLU A 229 20.31 19.82 6.16
N LYS A 230 20.29 18.55 5.67
CA LYS A 230 20.73 17.39 6.46
C LYS A 230 22.25 17.37 6.67
N ILE A 231 22.68 17.34 7.92
CA ILE A 231 24.09 17.42 8.35
C ILE A 231 24.75 16.03 8.32
N GLY A 232 26.01 15.98 7.92
CA GLY A 232 26.80 14.74 7.91
C GLY A 232 26.22 13.69 6.98
N ASN A 233 26.06 12.47 7.49
CA ASN A 233 25.51 11.33 6.74
C ASN A 233 23.97 11.17 6.83
N TYR A 234 23.29 12.08 7.54
CA TYR A 234 21.84 12.05 7.62
C TYR A 234 21.22 12.39 6.27
N LYS A 235 20.15 11.66 5.94
CA LYS A 235 19.39 11.83 4.71
C LYS A 235 17.96 12.27 5.03
N LEU A 236 17.30 12.87 4.05
CA LEU A 236 15.86 13.02 4.01
C LEU A 236 15.27 11.69 3.53
N VAL A 237 14.45 11.06 4.34
CA VAL A 237 13.91 9.71 4.05
C VAL A 237 12.44 9.79 3.64
N ILE A 238 12.13 9.30 2.45
CA ILE A 238 10.79 9.25 1.88
C ILE A 238 10.30 7.79 1.89
N GLY A 239 9.19 7.52 2.57
CA GLY A 239 8.58 6.19 2.60
C GLY A 239 7.46 6.03 1.58
N ALA A 240 7.37 4.84 0.97
CA ALA A 240 6.24 4.43 0.15
C ALA A 240 6.12 2.91 0.11
N GLN A 241 4.98 2.39 -0.36
CA GLN A 241 4.82 0.95 -0.54
C GLN A 241 5.65 0.47 -1.74
N LYS A 242 6.36 -0.64 -1.55
CA LYS A 242 7.22 -1.25 -2.56
C LYS A 242 6.46 -1.57 -3.85
N GLY A 243 7.06 -1.25 -5.00
CA GLY A 243 6.50 -1.56 -6.32
C GLY A 243 5.37 -0.61 -6.78
N THR A 244 4.95 0.38 -5.97
CA THR A 244 3.95 1.38 -6.34
C THR A 244 4.56 2.54 -7.14
N SER A 245 3.71 3.30 -7.86
CA SER A 245 4.09 4.58 -8.46
C SER A 245 4.58 5.59 -7.43
N SER A 246 4.02 5.57 -6.23
CA SER A 246 4.49 6.36 -5.09
C SER A 246 5.94 6.08 -4.74
N PHE A 247 6.34 4.80 -4.75
CA PHE A 247 7.73 4.40 -4.51
C PHE A 247 8.65 4.86 -5.64
N GLY A 248 8.19 4.74 -6.90
CA GLY A 248 8.92 5.27 -8.06
C GLY A 248 9.20 6.77 -7.94
N ILE A 249 8.23 7.58 -7.50
CA ILE A 249 8.44 9.02 -7.24
C ILE A 249 9.49 9.23 -6.14
N ALA A 250 9.48 8.43 -5.06
CA ALA A 250 10.49 8.51 -4.00
C ALA A 250 11.89 8.15 -4.52
N GLU A 251 12.01 7.12 -5.39
CA GLU A 251 13.26 6.73 -6.04
C GLU A 251 13.78 7.83 -6.99
N ASP A 252 12.92 8.51 -7.72
CA ASP A 252 13.31 9.63 -8.60
C ASP A 252 13.92 10.77 -7.79
N TYR A 253 13.33 11.13 -6.64
CA TYR A 253 13.96 12.10 -5.74
C TYR A 253 15.32 11.63 -5.24
N ALA A 254 15.45 10.35 -4.87
CA ALA A 254 16.71 9.79 -4.36
C ALA A 254 17.80 9.68 -5.45
N LYS A 255 17.39 9.42 -6.72
CA LYS A 255 18.28 9.39 -7.87
C LYS A 255 18.84 10.79 -8.17
N ASP A 256 17.99 11.81 -8.08
CA ASP A 256 18.34 13.20 -8.34
C ASP A 256 19.21 13.83 -7.22
N ASN A 257 19.10 13.32 -5.99
CA ASN A 257 19.80 13.88 -4.84
C ASN A 257 20.26 12.80 -3.84
N LYS A 258 21.57 12.59 -3.73
CA LYS A 258 22.19 11.60 -2.82
C LYS A 258 21.89 11.81 -1.33
N LYS A 259 21.39 12.99 -0.95
CA LYS A 259 20.91 13.30 0.42
C LYS A 259 19.46 12.88 0.64
N ILE A 260 18.80 12.28 -0.34
CA ILE A 260 17.47 11.67 -0.23
C ILE A 260 17.62 10.16 -0.25
N GLU A 261 16.76 9.49 0.50
CA GLU A 261 16.64 8.04 0.54
C GLU A 261 15.18 7.64 0.35
N ALA A 262 14.91 6.76 -0.60
CA ALA A 262 13.62 6.10 -0.75
C ALA A 262 13.60 4.85 0.14
N SER A 263 12.64 4.78 1.07
CA SER A 263 12.45 3.65 1.97
C SER A 263 11.19 2.88 1.59
N SER A 264 11.36 1.61 1.20
CA SER A 264 10.25 0.75 0.78
C SER A 264 9.59 0.07 1.97
N TYR A 265 8.25 -0.02 1.93
CA TYR A 265 7.42 -0.65 2.94
C TYR A 265 6.52 -1.72 2.32
N PRO A 266 6.16 -2.77 3.07
CA PRO A 266 5.17 -3.75 2.60
C PRO A 266 3.80 -3.13 2.34
N ASN A 267 3.40 -2.13 3.14
CA ASN A 267 2.14 -1.41 3.00
C ASN A 267 2.23 0.04 3.49
N PRO A 268 1.30 0.94 3.07
CA PRO A 268 1.36 2.35 3.43
C PRO A 268 1.18 2.61 4.92
N SER A 269 0.42 1.77 5.64
CA SER A 269 0.19 1.94 7.10
C SER A 269 1.48 1.83 7.90
N LEU A 270 2.40 0.93 7.52
CA LEU A 270 3.70 0.79 8.17
C LEU A 270 4.60 1.99 7.90
N ALA A 271 4.60 2.52 6.67
CA ALA A 271 5.32 3.75 6.33
C ALA A 271 4.84 4.94 7.19
N VAL A 272 3.51 5.11 7.32
CA VAL A 272 2.92 6.16 8.17
C VAL A 272 3.29 5.96 9.63
N GLN A 273 3.33 4.73 10.14
CA GLN A 273 3.74 4.46 11.51
C GLN A 273 5.19 4.84 11.76
N ASP A 274 6.08 4.54 10.82
CA ASP A 274 7.50 4.90 10.91
C ASP A 274 7.71 6.41 10.81
N MET A 275 6.96 7.11 9.97
CA MET A 275 6.94 8.57 9.92
C MET A 275 6.48 9.17 11.26
N LYS A 276 5.41 8.66 11.86
CA LYS A 276 4.95 9.11 13.19
C LYS A 276 5.99 8.90 14.28
N ASN A 277 6.81 7.87 14.16
CA ASN A 277 7.91 7.56 15.09
C ASN A 277 9.21 8.32 14.78
N GLY A 278 9.22 9.15 13.72
CA GLY A 278 10.39 9.96 13.34
C GLY A 278 11.51 9.17 12.67
N ARG A 279 11.24 7.96 12.15
CA ARG A 279 12.23 7.15 11.42
C ARG A 279 12.37 7.58 9.97
N ILE A 280 11.29 8.14 9.39
CA ILE A 280 11.27 8.74 8.06
C ILE A 280 10.62 10.11 8.13
N ASP A 281 10.87 10.96 7.13
CA ASP A 281 10.43 12.35 7.16
C ASP A 281 8.99 12.52 6.65
N PHE A 282 8.60 11.80 5.58
CA PHE A 282 7.22 11.79 5.04
C PHE A 282 6.95 10.55 4.17
N VAL A 283 5.68 10.35 3.84
CA VAL A 283 5.19 9.23 3.03
C VAL A 283 4.56 9.76 1.76
N ILE A 284 4.82 9.11 0.62
CA ILE A 284 4.07 9.32 -0.64
C ILE A 284 3.08 8.19 -0.81
N VAL A 285 1.85 8.52 -1.19
CA VAL A 285 0.76 7.57 -1.39
C VAL A 285 -0.39 8.26 -2.16
N ASP A 286 -1.31 7.48 -2.70
CA ASP A 286 -2.51 7.96 -3.38
C ASP A 286 -3.42 8.76 -2.46
N ALA A 287 -4.04 9.81 -2.98
CA ALA A 287 -4.82 10.77 -2.19
C ALA A 287 -6.03 10.13 -1.49
N LEU A 288 -6.70 9.18 -2.14
CA LEU A 288 -7.81 8.46 -1.52
C LEU A 288 -7.33 7.60 -0.35
N VAL A 289 -6.21 6.88 -0.52
CA VAL A 289 -5.58 6.09 0.54
C VAL A 289 -5.11 6.99 1.68
N ALA A 290 -4.46 8.12 1.36
CA ALA A 290 -4.01 9.09 2.35
C ALA A 290 -5.16 9.59 3.25
N LYS A 291 -6.35 9.84 2.68
CA LYS A 291 -7.55 10.25 3.45
C LYS A 291 -7.99 9.18 4.44
N VAL A 292 -8.04 7.90 4.00
CA VAL A 292 -8.41 6.79 4.87
C VAL A 292 -7.38 6.59 5.98
N LEU A 293 -6.09 6.65 5.66
CA LEU A 293 -5.00 6.56 6.64
C LEU A 293 -5.07 7.71 7.64
N MET A 294 -5.33 8.95 7.18
CA MET A 294 -5.48 10.10 8.06
C MET A 294 -6.65 9.90 9.03
N ALA A 295 -7.79 9.42 8.56
CA ALA A 295 -8.93 9.11 9.42
C ALA A 295 -8.61 8.01 10.45
N LYS A 296 -7.83 6.98 10.08
CA LYS A 296 -7.40 5.87 10.94
C LYS A 296 -6.39 6.32 12.00
N PHE A 297 -5.36 7.05 11.61
CA PHE A 297 -4.24 7.41 12.50
C PHE A 297 -4.48 8.65 13.37
N ASN A 298 -5.57 9.39 13.15
CA ASN A 298 -5.93 10.59 13.89
C ASN A 298 -7.08 10.37 14.91
N LYS A 299 -7.57 9.11 15.01
CA LYS A 299 -8.57 8.69 16.03
C LYS A 299 -8.06 8.84 17.46
#